data_fa1a205df01d0887f158787db982d22a
#
_entry.id   fa1a205df01d0887f158787db982d22a
#
_cell.length_a   1.000
_cell.length_b   1.000
_cell.length_c   1.000
_cell.angle_alpha   90.00
_cell.angle_beta   90.00
_cell.angle_gamma   90.00
#
_symmetry.space_group_name_H-M   'P 1'
#
loop_
_entity.id
_entity.type
_entity.pdbx_description
1 polymer ?
#
loop_
_entity_poly.entity_id
_entity_poly.type
_entity_poly.pdbx_seq_one_letter_code
_entity_poly.pdbx_strand_id
1 'polypeptide(L)'
;KEVKQGDQISLPNDPSNEGRALQLLAQNKLITLKKGVASPTIRDITSNKLNLKFTELDAAQTARSLNDVAVAVVNNDIAAAANLKPANAIAVEKITSQSKPWVNFIAAKSSKDKNNATYKKIVKAYQTKRTAELLKKVYKGSTLPAWNYKF
;
A
#
# COMPACT_ATOMS: atom_id res chain seq x y z
N LYS A 1 17.66 -8.47 -5.98
CA LYS A 1 18.66 -7.47 -5.53
C LYS A 1 18.50 -7.37 -4.02
N GLU A 2 19.58 -7.50 -3.25
CA GLU A 2 19.56 -7.46 -1.80
C GLU A 2 19.75 -6.01 -1.32
N VAL A 3 19.05 -5.61 -0.26
CA VAL A 3 19.21 -4.29 0.36
C VAL A 3 20.48 -4.30 1.21
N LYS A 4 21.33 -3.29 1.04
CA LYS A 4 22.66 -3.19 1.66
C LYS A 4 22.70 -2.08 2.70
N GLN A 5 23.74 -2.12 3.52
CA GLN A 5 24.03 -1.07 4.50
C GLN A 5 24.23 0.29 3.80
N GLY A 6 23.54 1.31 4.32
CA GLY A 6 23.60 2.68 3.81
C GLY A 6 22.76 2.95 2.58
N ASP A 7 22.03 1.94 2.08
CA ASP A 7 21.17 2.11 0.91
C ASP A 7 20.10 3.20 1.16
N GLN A 8 19.83 3.95 0.09
CA GLN A 8 18.77 4.95 0.08
C GLN A 8 17.45 4.33 -0.34
N ILE A 9 16.40 4.62 0.43
CA ILE A 9 15.03 4.18 0.19
C ILE A 9 14.14 5.40 0.01
N SER A 10 13.44 5.50 -1.09
CA SER A 10 12.38 6.50 -1.26
C SER A 10 11.02 5.94 -0.86
N LEU A 11 10.17 6.78 -0.29
CA LEU A 11 8.82 6.44 0.14
C LEU A 11 7.90 7.67 0.05
N PRO A 12 6.56 7.48 0.00
CA PRO A 12 5.62 8.59 -0.02
C PRO A 12 5.69 9.45 1.25
N ASN A 13 5.48 10.75 1.11
CA ASN A 13 5.51 11.72 2.21
C ASN A 13 4.13 12.06 2.80
N ASP A 14 3.05 11.53 2.24
CA ASP A 14 1.72 11.72 2.83
C ASP A 14 1.51 10.77 4.01
N PRO A 15 0.83 11.21 5.09
CA PRO A 15 0.76 10.47 6.35
C PRO A 15 0.20 9.06 6.24
N SER A 16 -0.71 8.82 5.28
CA SER A 16 -1.33 7.50 5.09
C SER A 16 -0.37 6.53 4.41
N ASN A 17 0.28 6.96 3.34
CA ASN A 17 1.15 6.09 2.55
C ASN A 17 2.55 5.98 3.14
N GLU A 18 3.08 7.03 3.82
CA GLU A 18 4.33 6.96 4.58
C GLU A 18 4.26 5.84 5.63
N GLY A 19 3.24 5.88 6.48
CA GLY A 19 3.07 4.88 7.53
C GLY A 19 2.95 3.46 6.97
N ARG A 20 2.23 3.29 5.86
CA ARG A 20 2.08 2.00 5.17
C ARG A 20 3.41 1.52 4.56
N ALA A 21 4.17 2.42 3.95
CA ALA A 21 5.49 2.11 3.41
C ALA A 21 6.46 1.64 4.50
N LEU A 22 6.50 2.33 5.64
CA LEU A 22 7.32 1.97 6.78
C LEU A 22 6.90 0.61 7.38
N GLN A 23 5.61 0.31 7.43
CA GLN A 23 5.12 -1.00 7.86
C GLN A 23 5.55 -2.12 6.89
N LEU A 24 5.55 -1.88 5.57
CA LEU A 24 6.07 -2.84 4.60
C LEU A 24 7.55 -3.13 4.83
N LEU A 25 8.36 -2.10 5.08
CA LEU A 25 9.78 -2.27 5.40
C LEU A 25 9.99 -3.05 6.71
N ALA A 26 9.16 -2.78 7.73
CA ALA A 26 9.20 -3.50 9.00
C ALA A 26 8.78 -4.97 8.87
N GLN A 27 7.74 -5.27 8.08
CA GLN A 27 7.33 -6.65 7.75
C GLN A 27 8.44 -7.43 7.06
N ASN A 28 9.27 -6.76 6.27
CA ASN A 28 10.45 -7.35 5.63
C ASN A 28 11.72 -7.28 6.49
N LYS A 29 11.60 -6.94 7.79
CA LYS A 29 12.69 -6.92 8.79
C LYS A 29 13.82 -5.94 8.47
N LEU A 30 13.59 -4.95 7.64
CA LEU A 30 14.58 -3.92 7.30
C LEU A 30 14.69 -2.87 8.41
N ILE A 31 13.58 -2.58 9.09
CA ILE A 31 13.51 -1.64 10.22
C ILE A 31 12.61 -2.22 11.32
N THR A 32 12.64 -1.60 12.49
CA THR A 32 11.65 -1.83 13.56
C THR A 32 10.94 -0.51 13.88
N LEU A 33 9.64 -0.56 14.05
CA LEU A 33 8.81 0.58 14.37
C LEU A 33 8.36 0.56 15.83
N LYS A 34 8.07 1.73 16.37
CA LYS A 34 7.44 1.90 17.68
C LYS A 34 6.06 1.22 17.69
N LYS A 35 5.79 0.42 18.72
CA LYS A 35 4.52 -0.29 18.86
C LYS A 35 3.35 0.66 19.13
N GLY A 36 2.17 0.32 18.60
CA GLY A 36 0.92 1.03 18.88
C GLY A 36 0.74 2.34 18.11
N VAL A 37 1.64 2.69 17.19
CA VAL A 37 1.48 3.86 16.32
C VAL A 37 0.70 3.45 15.07
N ALA A 38 -0.49 4.02 14.88
CA ALA A 38 -1.36 3.69 13.76
C ALA A 38 -0.82 4.17 12.41
N SER A 39 -0.24 5.37 12.39
CA SER A 39 0.38 5.98 11.20
C SER A 39 1.82 6.37 11.54
N PRO A 40 2.78 5.43 11.51
CA PRO A 40 4.16 5.71 11.86
C PRO A 40 4.82 6.61 10.81
N THR A 41 5.74 7.44 11.26
CA THR A 41 6.64 8.25 10.46
C THR A 41 8.08 7.74 10.59
N ILE A 42 9.02 8.28 9.83
CA ILE A 42 10.44 7.93 9.96
C ILE A 42 10.98 8.18 11.40
N ARG A 43 10.35 9.07 12.17
CA ARG A 43 10.70 9.35 13.58
C ARG A 43 10.31 8.21 14.53
N ASP A 44 9.41 7.34 14.10
CA ASP A 44 8.96 6.18 14.87
C ASP A 44 9.81 4.91 14.61
N ILE A 45 10.88 5.03 13.83
CA ILE A 45 11.84 3.94 13.61
C ILE A 45 12.67 3.77 14.89
N THR A 46 12.54 2.61 15.54
CA THR A 46 13.27 2.27 16.77
C THR A 46 14.53 1.46 16.50
N SER A 47 14.64 0.83 15.33
CA SER A 47 15.87 0.12 14.92
C SER A 47 16.03 0.20 13.39
N ASN A 48 17.25 0.54 12.97
CA ASN A 48 17.67 0.61 11.56
C ASN A 48 19.10 0.06 11.47
N LYS A 49 19.23 -1.27 11.55
CA LYS A 49 20.55 -1.95 11.64
C LYS A 49 21.40 -1.77 10.39
N LEU A 50 20.77 -1.54 9.25
CA LEU A 50 21.46 -1.32 7.98
C LEU A 50 21.78 0.15 7.71
N ASN A 51 21.52 1.06 8.67
CA ASN A 51 21.72 2.51 8.48
C ASN A 51 21.09 3.02 7.16
N LEU A 52 19.90 2.53 6.82
CA LEU A 52 19.16 2.93 5.64
C LEU A 52 18.85 4.41 5.69
N LYS A 53 18.97 5.08 4.56
CA LYS A 53 18.62 6.50 4.41
C LYS A 53 17.24 6.60 3.78
N PHE A 54 16.40 7.49 4.31
CA PHE A 54 15.04 7.65 3.79
C PHE A 54 14.90 8.99 3.08
N THR A 55 14.26 8.96 1.91
CA THR A 55 13.86 10.15 1.14
C THR A 55 12.36 10.12 0.96
N GLU A 56 11.70 11.08 1.60
CA GLU A 56 10.26 11.26 1.52
C GLU A 56 9.93 12.10 0.28
N LEU A 57 9.07 11.58 -0.59
CA LEU A 57 8.70 12.18 -1.87
C LEU A 57 7.17 12.21 -2.02
N ASP A 58 6.68 13.09 -2.88
CA ASP A 58 5.31 12.94 -3.39
C ASP A 58 5.13 11.53 -3.97
N ALA A 59 3.99 10.88 -3.67
CA ALA A 59 3.73 9.50 -4.09
C ALA A 59 3.92 9.30 -5.60
N ALA A 60 3.51 10.30 -6.43
CA ALA A 60 3.66 10.25 -7.88
C ALA A 60 5.13 10.24 -8.35
N GLN A 61 6.06 10.68 -7.51
CA GLN A 61 7.49 10.73 -7.84
C GLN A 61 8.24 9.47 -7.43
N THR A 62 7.68 8.63 -6.55
CA THR A 62 8.37 7.45 -6.02
C THR A 62 8.79 6.45 -7.11
N ALA A 63 7.98 6.25 -8.14
CA ALA A 63 8.33 5.35 -9.23
C ALA A 63 9.52 5.86 -10.07
N ARG A 64 9.63 7.18 -10.24
CA ARG A 64 10.73 7.81 -11.00
C ARG A 64 12.04 7.76 -10.23
N SER A 65 11.98 7.86 -8.91
CA SER A 65 13.17 7.84 -8.05
C SER A 65 13.93 6.51 -8.06
N LEU A 66 13.37 5.43 -8.63
CA LEU A 66 14.04 4.13 -8.79
C LEU A 66 15.36 4.20 -9.56
N ASN A 67 15.58 5.25 -10.33
CA ASN A 67 16.86 5.47 -11.01
C ASN A 67 17.94 6.02 -10.08
N ASP A 68 17.56 6.64 -8.96
CA ASP A 68 18.45 7.38 -8.09
C ASP A 68 18.62 6.71 -6.71
N VAL A 69 17.75 5.76 -6.36
CA VAL A 69 17.76 5.08 -5.06
C VAL A 69 17.90 3.57 -5.20
N ALA A 70 18.33 2.91 -4.14
CA ALA A 70 18.44 1.45 -4.14
C ALA A 70 17.07 0.75 -4.14
N VAL A 71 16.09 1.34 -3.44
CA VAL A 71 14.72 0.83 -3.31
C VAL A 71 13.74 2.01 -3.29
N ALA A 72 12.59 1.86 -3.96
CA ALA A 72 11.46 2.75 -3.81
C ALA A 72 10.23 1.99 -3.32
N VAL A 73 9.52 2.53 -2.35
CA VAL A 73 8.19 2.03 -1.98
C VAL A 73 7.16 2.80 -2.79
N VAL A 74 6.47 2.08 -3.67
CA VAL A 74 5.60 2.69 -4.69
C VAL A 74 4.17 2.20 -4.50
N ASN A 75 3.21 3.13 -4.48
CA ASN A 75 1.80 2.81 -4.45
C ASN A 75 1.36 2.07 -5.72
N ASN A 76 0.39 1.19 -5.59
CA ASN A 76 -0.04 0.29 -6.68
C ASN A 76 -0.49 1.02 -7.96
N ASP A 77 -1.26 2.09 -7.83
CA ASP A 77 -1.74 2.92 -8.95
C ASP A 77 -0.59 3.65 -9.66
N ILE A 78 0.36 4.19 -8.87
CA ILE A 78 1.57 4.83 -9.39
C ILE A 78 2.47 3.80 -10.10
N ALA A 79 2.63 2.61 -9.50
CA ALA A 79 3.38 1.52 -10.11
C ALA A 79 2.75 1.09 -11.45
N ALA A 80 1.42 0.96 -11.51
CA ALA A 80 0.69 0.61 -12.73
C ALA A 80 0.85 1.68 -13.82
N ALA A 81 0.75 2.98 -13.46
CA ALA A 81 0.96 4.10 -14.37
C ALA A 81 2.41 4.16 -14.92
N ALA A 82 3.39 3.75 -14.11
CA ALA A 82 4.80 3.66 -14.49
C ALA A 82 5.18 2.33 -15.18
N ASN A 83 4.20 1.47 -15.51
CA ASN A 83 4.43 0.12 -16.07
C ASN A 83 5.30 -0.80 -15.21
N LEU A 84 5.41 -0.54 -13.91
CA LEU A 84 6.09 -1.43 -12.97
C LEU A 84 5.20 -2.67 -12.74
N LYS A 85 5.79 -3.85 -12.86
CA LYS A 85 5.08 -5.11 -12.68
C LYS A 85 5.28 -5.62 -11.26
N PRO A 86 4.23 -5.96 -10.49
CA PRO A 86 4.36 -6.53 -9.15
C PRO A 86 5.25 -7.77 -9.11
N ALA A 87 5.25 -8.56 -10.17
CA ALA A 87 6.10 -9.75 -10.29
C ALA A 87 7.62 -9.45 -10.27
N ASN A 88 8.00 -8.22 -10.58
CA ASN A 88 9.41 -7.77 -10.56
C ASN A 88 9.76 -7.04 -9.25
N ALA A 89 8.79 -6.83 -8.36
CA ALA A 89 9.04 -6.19 -7.08
C ALA A 89 9.81 -7.15 -6.14
N ILE A 90 10.73 -6.60 -5.36
CA ILE A 90 11.46 -7.37 -4.34
C ILE A 90 10.58 -7.77 -3.16
N ALA A 91 9.53 -6.98 -2.90
CA ALA A 91 8.50 -7.28 -1.92
C ALA A 91 7.17 -6.65 -2.36
N VAL A 92 6.08 -7.33 -2.05
CA VAL A 92 4.71 -6.83 -2.23
C VAL A 92 3.99 -6.99 -0.90
N GLU A 93 3.22 -5.96 -0.52
CA GLU A 93 2.42 -5.99 0.70
C GLU A 93 1.45 -7.17 0.69
N LYS A 94 1.48 -7.95 1.76
CA LYS A 94 0.53 -9.05 1.97
C LYS A 94 -0.73 -8.52 2.64
N ILE A 95 -1.90 -8.91 2.13
CA ILE A 95 -3.16 -8.61 2.78
C ILE A 95 -3.28 -9.46 4.05
N THR A 96 -3.43 -8.76 5.18
CA THR A 96 -3.61 -9.35 6.50
C THR A 96 -4.77 -8.64 7.20
N SER A 97 -5.14 -9.08 8.42
CA SER A 97 -6.10 -8.35 9.26
C SER A 97 -5.66 -6.90 9.55
N GLN A 98 -4.37 -6.62 9.51
CA GLN A 98 -3.82 -5.28 9.69
C GLN A 98 -4.02 -4.38 8.47
N SER A 99 -4.36 -4.94 7.30
CA SER A 99 -4.62 -4.17 6.08
C SER A 99 -5.98 -3.47 6.06
N LYS A 100 -6.85 -3.75 7.02
CA LYS A 100 -8.20 -3.18 7.12
C LYS A 100 -8.27 -1.64 7.00
N PRO A 101 -7.39 -0.85 7.62
CA PRO A 101 -7.41 0.62 7.50
C PRO A 101 -7.22 1.14 6.07
N TRP A 102 -6.61 0.36 5.19
CA TRP A 102 -6.32 0.74 3.80
C TRP A 102 -7.26 0.13 2.77
N VAL A 103 -8.31 -0.56 3.22
CA VAL A 103 -9.33 -1.09 2.33
C VAL A 103 -10.19 0.04 1.79
N ASN A 104 -10.25 0.18 0.47
CA ASN A 104 -11.17 1.09 -0.18
C ASN A 104 -12.61 0.62 -0.01
N PHE A 105 -13.54 1.54 0.22
CA PHE A 105 -14.95 1.23 0.45
C PHE A 105 -15.87 2.21 -0.27
N ILE A 106 -17.10 1.79 -0.47
CA ILE A 106 -18.17 2.66 -0.97
C ILE A 106 -18.80 3.36 0.23
N ALA A 107 -18.63 4.68 0.31
CA ALA A 107 -19.16 5.49 1.39
C ALA A 107 -20.56 6.01 1.06
N ALA A 108 -21.43 6.08 2.08
CA ALA A 108 -22.69 6.80 2.04
C ALA A 108 -22.60 8.08 2.88
N LYS A 109 -23.46 9.05 2.60
CA LYS A 109 -23.45 10.37 3.26
C LYS A 109 -23.63 10.28 4.78
N SER A 110 -24.41 9.31 5.25
CA SER A 110 -24.67 9.15 6.68
C SER A 110 -24.84 7.69 7.07
N SER A 111 -24.70 7.39 8.35
CA SER A 111 -24.93 6.05 8.91
C SER A 111 -26.40 5.58 8.73
N LYS A 112 -27.36 6.51 8.61
CA LYS A 112 -28.77 6.19 8.33
C LYS A 112 -28.95 5.56 6.95
N ASP A 113 -28.06 5.88 6.02
CA ASP A 113 -28.09 5.37 4.64
C ASP A 113 -27.52 3.94 4.51
N LYS A 114 -26.90 3.39 5.56
CA LYS A 114 -26.32 2.05 5.56
C LYS A 114 -27.32 0.96 5.14
N ASN A 115 -28.61 1.16 5.44
CA ASN A 115 -29.67 0.22 5.11
C ASN A 115 -30.49 0.63 3.85
N ASN A 116 -30.11 1.69 3.17
CA ASN A 116 -30.78 2.14 1.95
C ASN A 116 -30.73 1.05 0.87
N ALA A 117 -31.89 0.65 0.37
CA ALA A 117 -32.02 -0.44 -0.60
C ALA A 117 -31.31 -0.14 -1.93
N THR A 118 -31.35 1.13 -2.39
CA THR A 118 -30.69 1.56 -3.62
C THR A 118 -29.19 1.48 -3.48
N TYR A 119 -28.62 1.95 -2.36
CA TYR A 119 -27.18 1.88 -2.12
C TYR A 119 -26.68 0.42 -2.00
N LYS A 120 -27.47 -0.46 -1.37
CA LYS A 120 -27.16 -1.87 -1.35
C LYS A 120 -27.17 -2.51 -2.75
N LYS A 121 -28.05 -2.08 -3.66
CA LYS A 121 -28.03 -2.51 -5.08
C LYS A 121 -26.75 -2.07 -5.78
N ILE A 122 -26.28 -0.84 -5.55
CA ILE A 122 -25.01 -0.34 -6.11
C ILE A 122 -23.83 -1.19 -5.63
N VAL A 123 -23.76 -1.48 -4.33
CA VAL A 123 -22.70 -2.34 -3.76
C VAL A 123 -22.73 -3.72 -4.41
N LYS A 124 -23.92 -4.35 -4.52
CA LYS A 124 -24.06 -5.66 -5.17
C LYS A 124 -23.66 -5.63 -6.65
N ALA A 125 -24.01 -4.57 -7.37
CA ALA A 125 -23.62 -4.42 -8.76
C ALA A 125 -22.11 -4.28 -8.97
N TYR A 126 -21.41 -3.70 -7.99
CA TYR A 126 -19.95 -3.59 -8.01
C TYR A 126 -19.25 -4.87 -7.53
N GLN A 127 -19.69 -5.47 -6.45
CA GLN A 127 -19.07 -6.65 -5.81
C GLN A 127 -19.45 -7.94 -6.54
N THR A 128 -19.07 -8.07 -7.80
CA THR A 128 -19.38 -9.23 -8.65
C THR A 128 -18.12 -9.99 -9.04
N LYS A 129 -18.29 -11.25 -9.47
CA LYS A 129 -17.22 -12.07 -10.05
C LYS A 129 -16.59 -11.37 -11.26
N ARG A 130 -17.41 -10.75 -12.12
CA ARG A 130 -16.94 -9.99 -13.29
C ARG A 130 -16.05 -8.82 -12.87
N THR A 131 -16.43 -8.05 -11.84
CA THR A 131 -15.60 -6.97 -11.33
C THR A 131 -14.26 -7.49 -10.80
N ALA A 132 -14.26 -8.59 -10.06
CA ALA A 132 -13.03 -9.21 -9.56
C ALA A 132 -12.10 -9.65 -10.70
N GLU A 133 -12.65 -10.24 -11.75
CA GLU A 133 -11.90 -10.65 -12.96
C GLU A 133 -11.34 -9.43 -13.71
N LEU A 134 -12.11 -8.34 -13.83
CA LEU A 134 -11.66 -7.11 -14.45
C LEU A 134 -10.54 -6.44 -13.63
N LEU A 135 -10.66 -6.38 -12.30
CA LEU A 135 -9.61 -5.88 -11.42
C LEU A 135 -8.31 -6.67 -11.63
N LYS A 136 -8.39 -8.00 -11.64
CA LYS A 136 -7.23 -8.85 -11.90
C LYS A 136 -6.61 -8.58 -13.29
N LYS A 137 -7.43 -8.40 -14.32
CA LYS A 137 -6.97 -8.16 -15.70
C LYS A 137 -6.32 -6.79 -15.83
N VAL A 138 -6.98 -5.73 -15.36
CA VAL A 138 -6.53 -4.33 -15.50
C VAL A 138 -5.28 -4.08 -14.66
N TYR A 139 -5.31 -4.50 -13.40
CA TYR A 139 -4.21 -4.27 -12.45
C TYR A 139 -3.21 -5.42 -12.37
N LYS A 140 -3.29 -6.41 -13.29
CA LYS A 140 -2.34 -7.53 -13.39
C LYS A 140 -2.13 -8.26 -12.07
N GLY A 141 -3.18 -8.34 -11.24
CA GLY A 141 -3.18 -9.03 -9.95
C GLY A 141 -2.71 -8.20 -8.75
N SER A 142 -2.33 -6.95 -8.93
CA SER A 142 -1.91 -6.06 -7.84
C SER A 142 -3.07 -5.42 -7.06
N THR A 143 -4.28 -5.42 -7.61
CA THR A 143 -5.50 -4.98 -6.91
C THR A 143 -6.39 -6.19 -6.65
N LEU A 144 -6.79 -6.37 -5.40
CA LEU A 144 -7.56 -7.52 -4.96
C LEU A 144 -8.97 -7.11 -4.48
N PRO A 145 -10.00 -7.93 -4.73
CA PRO A 145 -11.36 -7.65 -4.31
C PRO A 145 -11.50 -7.87 -2.79
N ALA A 146 -11.50 -6.78 -2.01
CA ALA A 146 -11.49 -6.82 -0.54
C ALA A 146 -12.73 -7.54 0.05
N TRP A 147 -13.85 -7.58 -0.65
CA TRP A 147 -15.06 -8.31 -0.22
C TRP A 147 -14.89 -9.83 -0.12
N ASN A 148 -13.81 -10.38 -0.65
CA ASN A 148 -13.47 -11.80 -0.54
C ASN A 148 -12.60 -12.11 0.70
N TYR A 149 -12.20 -11.09 1.46
CA TYR A 149 -11.34 -11.25 2.64
C TYR A 149 -12.10 -10.99 3.94
N LYS A 150 -11.69 -11.68 4.99
CA LYS A 150 -12.11 -11.38 6.37
C LYS A 150 -11.00 -10.58 7.03
N PHE A 151 -11.34 -9.38 7.50
CA PHE A 151 -10.42 -8.47 8.21
C PHE A 151 -10.73 -8.40 9.68
#